data_8780c4d97c8b747542c65e256b903466
#
_entry.id   8780c4d97c8b747542c65e256b903466
#
_cell.length_a   1.000
_cell.length_b   1.000
_cell.length_c   1.000
_cell.angle_alpha   90.00
_cell.angle_beta   90.00
_cell.angle_gamma   90.00
#
_symmetry.space_group_name_H-M   'P 1'
#
loop_
_entity.id
_entity.type
_entity.pdbx_description
1 polymer ?
#
loop_
_entity_poly.entity_id
_entity_poly.type
_entity_poly.pdbx_seq_one_letter_code
_entity_poly.pdbx_strand_id
1 'polypeptide(L)'
;MPGPTVHARALPSDLRADDLRIRPAPDGRVAFGPNRAGWRYLSFEARTIPSSGLRIRELANHEMCIVIQSGHDVTITDEDGRQWTLPGRESVFDDLPSALWLPDSRYVSIRVGRVPESGYAAISVARSPRSGRDGVAAEPIAILPSDVVVETRGAGNATRQISHIIAPSFPADRLEVVEVLTPSGNWSSWPPHKHDVDDMPDEAVLEEVYHYQFRRPEAWAIQRVYRQDRSRDALFEVRHGDVVIVPDGYHPFSATHGDDAYYLNALAGDRRTMACSFDPDLDWVRATWAGMALDPRIPLVPPRRER
;
A
#
# COMPACT_ATOMS: atom_id res chain seq x y z
N MET A 1 -36.64 -7.77 -16.70
CA MET A 1 -36.06 -7.53 -15.37
C MET A 1 -35.09 -6.39 -15.52
N PRO A 2 -35.22 -5.25 -14.81
CA PRO A 2 -34.21 -4.22 -14.84
C PRO A 2 -32.94 -4.78 -14.19
N GLY A 3 -31.80 -4.65 -14.86
CA GLY A 3 -30.51 -5.05 -14.32
C GLY A 3 -30.17 -4.27 -13.03
N PRO A 4 -29.22 -4.76 -12.21
CA PRO A 4 -28.83 -4.08 -10.98
C PRO A 4 -28.33 -2.68 -11.33
N THR A 5 -28.89 -1.68 -10.66
CA THR A 5 -28.48 -0.29 -10.79
C THR A 5 -27.05 -0.18 -10.23
N VAL A 6 -26.09 -0.01 -11.12
CA VAL A 6 -24.70 0.28 -10.74
C VAL A 6 -24.71 1.63 -10.02
N HIS A 7 -24.57 1.63 -8.71
CA HIS A 7 -24.43 2.85 -7.93
C HIS A 7 -22.99 3.37 -8.09
N ALA A 8 -22.75 4.17 -9.11
CA ALA A 8 -21.55 4.98 -9.20
C ALA A 8 -21.47 5.85 -7.93
N ARG A 9 -20.38 5.73 -7.17
CA ARG A 9 -20.12 6.52 -5.97
C ARG A 9 -19.94 7.98 -6.41
N ALA A 10 -20.72 8.91 -5.83
CA ALA A 10 -20.48 10.34 -5.97
C ALA A 10 -19.19 10.67 -5.20
N LEU A 11 -18.07 10.67 -5.88
CA LEU A 11 -16.79 11.15 -5.37
C LEU A 11 -16.76 12.69 -5.44
N PRO A 12 -15.99 13.38 -4.57
CA PRO A 12 -15.78 14.81 -4.74
C PRO A 12 -15.20 15.03 -6.14
N SER A 13 -15.99 15.61 -7.02
CA SER A 13 -15.65 15.86 -8.41
C SER A 13 -14.48 16.84 -8.58
N ASP A 14 -14.00 17.44 -7.48
CA ASP A 14 -13.21 18.65 -7.49
C ASP A 14 -11.75 18.48 -7.06
N LEU A 15 -11.27 17.23 -6.77
CA LEU A 15 -9.86 17.01 -6.48
C LEU A 15 -9.02 17.29 -7.73
N ARG A 16 -8.16 18.30 -7.63
CA ARG A 16 -7.20 18.66 -8.67
C ARG A 16 -6.04 17.67 -8.67
N ALA A 17 -5.27 17.62 -9.75
CA ALA A 17 -4.07 16.80 -9.85
C ALA A 17 -3.14 16.97 -8.64
N ASP A 18 -2.91 18.22 -8.22
CA ASP A 18 -2.03 18.54 -7.09
C ASP A 18 -2.57 18.06 -5.73
N ASP A 19 -3.88 17.86 -5.61
CA ASP A 19 -4.51 17.37 -4.38
C ASP A 19 -4.29 15.86 -4.18
N LEU A 20 -3.99 15.12 -5.25
CA LEU A 20 -3.79 13.67 -5.20
C LEU A 20 -2.43 13.30 -4.61
N ARG A 21 -1.41 14.14 -4.79
CA ARG A 21 -0.08 13.93 -4.22
C ARG A 21 0.09 14.69 -2.92
N ILE A 22 0.42 13.99 -1.87
CA ILE A 22 0.67 14.51 -0.54
C ILE A 22 2.16 14.40 -0.25
N ARG A 23 2.82 15.52 -0.06
CA ARG A 23 4.22 15.57 0.34
C ARG A 23 4.34 15.40 1.86
N PRO A 24 5.41 14.75 2.34
CA PRO A 24 5.66 14.70 3.77
C PRO A 24 5.91 16.10 4.34
N ALA A 25 5.48 16.29 5.58
CA ALA A 25 5.86 17.45 6.38
C ALA A 25 7.38 17.46 6.65
N PRO A 26 7.96 18.57 7.13
CA PRO A 26 9.39 18.66 7.40
C PRO A 26 9.94 17.61 8.38
N ASP A 27 9.09 17.04 9.22
CA ASP A 27 9.41 15.92 10.13
C ASP A 27 9.24 14.53 9.49
N GLY A 28 9.01 14.48 8.17
CA GLY A 28 8.78 13.25 7.41
C GLY A 28 7.39 12.65 7.57
N ARG A 29 6.48 13.33 8.26
CA ARG A 29 5.14 12.80 8.52
C ARG A 29 4.17 13.08 7.38
N VAL A 30 3.41 12.05 7.02
CA VAL A 30 2.16 12.16 6.25
C VAL A 30 1.03 11.58 7.11
N ALA A 31 -0.11 12.25 7.20
CA ALA A 31 -1.28 11.70 7.87
C ALA A 31 -2.56 12.30 7.30
N PHE A 32 -3.54 11.46 7.00
CA PHE A 32 -4.87 11.90 6.57
C PHE A 32 -5.93 10.84 6.85
N GLY A 33 -7.16 11.30 6.95
CA GLY A 33 -8.34 10.44 7.04
C GLY A 33 -9.11 10.37 5.72
N PRO A 34 -10.18 9.58 5.67
CA PRO A 34 -10.93 9.31 4.43
C PRO A 34 -11.53 10.56 3.81
N ASN A 35 -11.88 11.58 4.61
CA ASN A 35 -12.47 12.83 4.11
C ASN A 35 -11.60 13.58 3.09
N ARG A 36 -10.27 13.37 3.11
CA ARG A 36 -9.37 14.02 2.16
C ARG A 36 -9.66 13.66 0.71
N ALA A 37 -10.05 12.42 0.46
CA ALA A 37 -10.37 11.93 -0.88
C ALA A 37 -11.87 11.69 -1.10
N GLY A 38 -12.72 12.10 -0.14
CA GLY A 38 -14.13 11.75 -0.13
C GLY A 38 -14.39 10.27 0.08
N TRP A 39 -13.45 9.58 0.68
CA TRP A 39 -13.52 8.17 1.01
C TRP A 39 -14.39 7.90 2.24
N ARG A 40 -14.62 6.63 2.51
CA ARG A 40 -15.39 6.15 3.67
C ARG A 40 -14.53 5.44 4.69
N TYR A 41 -13.45 4.79 4.22
CA TYR A 41 -12.78 3.74 4.97
C TYR A 41 -11.33 4.07 5.28
N LEU A 42 -10.52 4.37 4.26
CA LEU A 42 -9.08 4.36 4.40
C LEU A 42 -8.55 5.63 5.05
N SER A 43 -7.87 5.44 6.19
CA SER A 43 -6.96 6.42 6.80
C SER A 43 -5.53 5.92 6.68
N PHE A 44 -4.60 6.83 6.44
CA PHE A 44 -3.19 6.49 6.28
C PHE A 44 -2.29 7.45 7.05
N GLU A 45 -1.23 6.91 7.62
CA GLU A 45 -0.18 7.66 8.29
C GLU A 45 1.18 7.02 8.01
N ALA A 46 2.19 7.83 7.63
CA ALA A 46 3.59 7.44 7.57
C ALA A 46 4.40 8.41 8.43
N ARG A 47 5.37 7.88 9.19
CA ARG A 47 6.19 8.71 10.08
C ARG A 47 7.44 8.01 10.59
N THR A 48 8.41 8.79 11.01
CA THR A 48 9.59 8.33 11.73
C THR A 48 9.25 8.00 13.19
N ILE A 49 10.04 7.10 13.77
CA ILE A 49 9.95 6.72 15.19
C ILE A 49 11.09 7.45 15.93
N PRO A 50 10.79 8.42 16.79
CA PRO A 50 11.82 9.07 17.61
C PRO A 50 12.52 8.09 18.56
N SER A 51 13.74 8.42 19.00
CA SER A 51 14.47 7.62 20.00
C SER A 51 13.74 7.48 21.35
N SER A 52 12.89 8.44 21.69
CA SER A 52 12.00 8.37 22.87
C SER A 52 10.84 7.39 22.69
N GLY A 53 10.67 6.81 21.49
CA GLY A 53 9.53 6.01 21.09
C GLY A 53 8.39 6.84 20.52
N LEU A 54 7.40 6.14 20.02
CA LEU A 54 6.25 6.71 19.36
C LEU A 54 4.96 6.24 20.03
N ARG A 55 3.99 7.13 20.11
CA ARG A 55 2.63 6.78 20.53
C ARG A 55 1.66 7.02 19.39
N ILE A 56 0.86 6.02 19.07
CA ILE A 56 -0.21 6.10 18.09
C ILE A 56 -1.53 6.05 18.82
N ARG A 57 -2.39 7.05 18.55
CA ARG A 57 -3.75 7.08 19.10
C ARG A 57 -4.62 6.10 18.35
N GLU A 58 -5.54 5.51 19.06
CA GLU A 58 -6.62 4.74 18.48
C GLU A 58 -7.56 5.62 17.65
N LEU A 59 -8.23 4.99 16.71
CA LEU A 59 -9.52 5.42 16.19
C LEU A 59 -10.52 4.36 16.60
N ALA A 60 -11.44 4.72 17.52
CA ALA A 60 -12.43 3.78 18.03
C ALA A 60 -13.17 3.07 16.89
N ASN A 61 -13.38 1.76 17.03
CA ASN A 61 -14.07 0.93 16.05
C ASN A 61 -13.38 0.86 14.66
N HIS A 62 -12.04 0.88 14.64
CA HIS A 62 -11.23 0.70 13.43
C HIS A 62 -10.29 -0.47 13.58
N GLU A 63 -10.10 -1.26 12.52
CA GLU A 63 -8.93 -2.11 12.39
C GLU A 63 -7.71 -1.26 12.02
N MET A 64 -6.51 -1.75 12.34
CA MET A 64 -5.25 -1.06 12.08
C MET A 64 -4.17 -2.04 11.65
N CYS A 65 -3.39 -1.66 10.64
CA CYS A 65 -2.16 -2.35 10.25
C CYS A 65 -0.97 -1.41 10.42
N ILE A 66 0.04 -1.83 11.19
CA ILE A 66 1.30 -1.12 11.37
C ILE A 66 2.38 -1.89 10.63
N VAL A 67 2.94 -1.31 9.58
CA VAL A 67 4.02 -1.90 8.77
C VAL A 67 5.35 -1.25 9.13
N ILE A 68 6.35 -2.06 9.47
CA ILE A 68 7.70 -1.57 9.76
C ILE A 68 8.41 -1.27 8.45
N GLN A 69 8.67 0.00 8.19
CA GLN A 69 9.39 0.46 7.00
C GLN A 69 10.90 0.33 7.18
N SER A 70 11.39 0.71 8.36
CA SER A 70 12.78 0.54 8.78
C SER A 70 12.90 0.51 10.31
N GLY A 71 13.94 -0.13 10.82
CA GLY A 71 14.17 -0.35 12.25
C GLY A 71 14.22 -1.83 12.60
N HIS A 72 14.94 -2.18 13.65
CA HIS A 72 15.09 -3.57 14.10
C HIS A 72 14.60 -3.75 15.54
N ASP A 73 14.12 -4.96 15.83
CA ASP A 73 13.60 -5.33 17.15
C ASP A 73 12.53 -4.33 17.63
N VAL A 74 11.56 -4.08 16.73
CA VAL A 74 10.52 -3.09 16.98
C VAL A 74 9.47 -3.68 17.91
N THR A 75 9.37 -3.13 19.12
CA THR A 75 8.39 -3.56 20.12
C THR A 75 7.18 -2.63 20.08
N ILE A 76 6.01 -3.21 19.87
CA ILE A 76 4.71 -2.56 19.93
C ILE A 76 4.01 -3.04 21.20
N THR A 77 3.56 -2.11 22.03
CA THR A 77 2.85 -2.40 23.28
C THR A 77 1.48 -1.73 23.25
N ASP A 78 0.40 -2.48 23.49
CA ASP A 78 -0.93 -1.92 23.58
C ASP A 78 -1.25 -1.35 24.99
N GLU A 79 -2.43 -0.81 25.15
CA GLU A 79 -2.89 -0.23 26.42
C GLU A 79 -3.05 -1.25 27.56
N ASP A 80 -3.27 -2.53 27.23
CA ASP A 80 -3.38 -3.63 28.17
C ASP A 80 -2.01 -4.19 28.59
N GLY A 81 -0.90 -3.65 28.00
CA GLY A 81 0.46 -4.08 28.26
C GLY A 81 0.90 -5.32 27.46
N ARG A 82 0.09 -5.80 26.50
CA ARG A 82 0.50 -6.88 25.59
C ARG A 82 1.58 -6.36 24.65
N GLN A 83 2.57 -7.20 24.35
CA GLN A 83 3.72 -6.81 23.58
C GLN A 83 3.96 -7.75 22.40
N TRP A 84 4.33 -7.15 21.28
CA TRP A 84 4.78 -7.83 20.06
C TRP A 84 6.13 -7.25 19.66
N THR A 85 7.15 -8.11 19.54
CA THR A 85 8.45 -7.70 19.02
C THR A 85 8.61 -8.22 17.61
N LEU A 86 8.70 -7.31 16.66
CA LEU A 86 8.86 -7.58 15.23
C LEU A 86 10.35 -7.45 14.86
N PRO A 87 10.89 -8.33 13.99
CA PRO A 87 12.30 -8.27 13.62
C PRO A 87 12.66 -6.96 12.91
N GLY A 88 11.72 -6.42 12.11
CA GLY A 88 11.96 -5.25 11.29
C GLY A 88 13.00 -5.48 10.20
N ARG A 89 13.57 -4.41 9.66
CA ARG A 89 14.52 -4.43 8.53
C ARG A 89 15.36 -3.17 8.46
N GLU A 90 16.49 -3.23 7.75
CA GLU A 90 17.34 -2.07 7.50
C GLU A 90 16.60 -1.03 6.64
N SER A 91 16.05 -1.48 5.51
CA SER A 91 15.16 -0.71 4.64
C SER A 91 14.16 -1.61 3.93
N VAL A 92 13.23 -1.02 3.21
CA VAL A 92 12.23 -1.73 2.38
C VAL A 92 12.86 -2.50 1.20
N PHE A 93 14.14 -2.23 0.92
CA PHE A 93 14.87 -2.85 -0.17
C PHE A 93 15.78 -4.02 0.28
N ASP A 94 15.87 -4.28 1.59
CA ASP A 94 16.84 -5.24 2.12
C ASP A 94 16.20 -6.51 2.68
N ASP A 95 14.93 -6.43 3.09
CA ASP A 95 14.21 -7.59 3.62
C ASP A 95 12.69 -7.45 3.41
N LEU A 96 11.98 -8.58 3.49
CA LEU A 96 10.52 -8.61 3.48
C LEU A 96 9.95 -7.90 4.73
N PRO A 97 8.72 -7.38 4.64
CA PRO A 97 8.11 -6.63 5.71
C PRO A 97 7.80 -7.50 6.94
N SER A 98 7.78 -6.84 8.08
CA SER A 98 7.05 -7.29 9.25
C SER A 98 5.99 -6.26 9.63
N ALA A 99 4.85 -6.72 10.12
CA ALA A 99 3.73 -5.87 10.46
C ALA A 99 2.96 -6.40 11.67
N LEU A 100 2.17 -5.53 12.30
CA LEU A 100 1.17 -5.92 13.28
C LEU A 100 -0.20 -5.47 12.79
N TRP A 101 -1.11 -6.42 12.64
CA TRP A 101 -2.52 -6.11 12.43
C TRP A 101 -3.30 -6.23 13.73
N LEU A 102 -4.13 -5.23 14.02
CA LEU A 102 -5.01 -5.18 15.18
C LEU A 102 -6.47 -5.11 14.71
N PRO A 103 -7.33 -6.02 15.21
CA PRO A 103 -8.76 -6.05 14.83
C PRO A 103 -9.52 -4.81 15.33
N ASP A 104 -9.03 -4.22 16.40
CA ASP A 104 -9.56 -3.00 16.99
C ASP A 104 -8.40 -2.07 17.29
N SER A 105 -8.42 -0.89 16.65
CA SER A 105 -7.33 0.08 16.79
C SER A 105 -7.29 0.61 18.20
N ARG A 106 -6.29 0.13 18.94
CA ARG A 106 -6.02 0.54 20.31
C ARG A 106 -4.91 1.58 20.37
N TYR A 107 -4.81 2.21 21.50
CA TYR A 107 -3.65 3.02 21.80
C TYR A 107 -2.41 2.13 21.89
N VAL A 108 -1.41 2.41 21.07
CA VAL A 108 -0.16 1.65 21.08
C VAL A 108 1.05 2.54 21.27
N SER A 109 2.06 2.03 21.98
CA SER A 109 3.39 2.60 22.06
C SER A 109 4.37 1.73 21.28
N ILE A 110 5.28 2.38 20.54
CA ILE A 110 6.26 1.72 19.67
C ILE A 110 7.65 2.14 20.08
N ARG A 111 8.55 1.18 20.24
CA ARG A 111 9.98 1.37 20.52
C ARG A 111 10.81 0.58 19.52
N VAL A 112 11.96 1.11 19.20
CA VAL A 112 12.93 0.49 18.27
C VAL A 112 14.12 0.03 19.12
N GLY A 113 14.50 -1.23 18.98
CA GLY A 113 15.66 -1.80 19.65
C GLY A 113 16.97 -1.31 19.03
N ARG A 114 17.05 -1.29 17.67
CA ARG A 114 18.21 -0.79 16.93
C ARG A 114 17.74 0.04 15.74
N VAL A 115 18.28 1.25 15.65
CA VAL A 115 18.05 2.17 14.53
C VAL A 115 18.87 1.72 13.33
N PRO A 116 18.35 1.79 12.09
CA PRO A 116 19.09 1.49 10.88
C PRO A 116 20.29 2.42 10.65
N GLU A 117 21.18 2.04 9.71
CA GLU A 117 22.33 2.88 9.31
C GLU A 117 21.90 4.23 8.74
N SER A 118 20.70 4.34 8.17
CA SER A 118 20.08 5.60 7.73
C SER A 118 19.86 6.62 8.85
N GLY A 119 19.95 6.19 10.13
CA GLY A 119 19.83 7.05 11.30
C GLY A 119 18.39 7.27 11.78
N TYR A 120 17.38 6.68 11.13
CA TYR A 120 15.99 6.78 11.56
C TYR A 120 15.22 5.47 11.31
N ALA A 121 14.29 5.17 12.18
CA ALA A 121 13.30 4.12 11.96
C ALA A 121 11.96 4.72 11.53
N ALA A 122 11.20 3.97 10.74
CA ALA A 122 9.96 4.46 10.18
C ALA A 122 8.88 3.38 10.11
N ILE A 123 7.62 3.83 10.15
CA ILE A 123 6.43 3.00 9.99
C ILE A 123 5.43 3.62 9.03
N SER A 124 4.59 2.76 8.48
CA SER A 124 3.32 3.15 7.85
C SER A 124 2.16 2.50 8.59
N VAL A 125 1.06 3.23 8.72
CA VAL A 125 -0.14 2.79 9.44
C VAL A 125 -1.35 3.00 8.55
N ALA A 126 -2.05 1.92 8.24
CA ALA A 126 -3.34 1.94 7.57
C ALA A 126 -4.46 1.63 8.58
N ARG A 127 -5.60 2.30 8.47
CA ARG A 127 -6.77 2.05 9.31
C ARG A 127 -8.04 2.08 8.48
N SER A 128 -9.02 1.28 8.88
CA SER A 128 -10.35 1.28 8.29
C SER A 128 -11.41 1.02 9.36
N PRO A 129 -12.60 1.65 9.29
CA PRO A 129 -13.71 1.34 10.18
C PRO A 129 -14.10 -0.13 10.08
N ARG A 130 -14.41 -0.74 11.23
CA ARG A 130 -14.93 -2.11 11.28
C ARG A 130 -16.35 -2.19 10.73
N SER A 131 -16.63 -3.24 9.96
CA SER A 131 -17.98 -3.53 9.45
C SER A 131 -18.78 -4.43 10.39
N GLY A 132 -18.08 -5.17 11.25
CA GLY A 132 -18.67 -6.21 12.08
C GLY A 132 -19.00 -7.50 11.31
N ARG A 133 -18.37 -7.72 10.14
CA ARG A 133 -18.57 -8.95 9.37
C ARG A 133 -18.01 -10.17 10.08
N ASP A 134 -18.57 -11.34 9.77
CA ASP A 134 -18.05 -12.61 10.23
C ASP A 134 -16.70 -12.97 9.57
N GLY A 135 -15.93 -13.81 10.25
CA GLY A 135 -14.64 -14.31 9.74
C GLY A 135 -13.44 -13.38 9.96
N VAL A 136 -13.64 -12.23 10.58
CA VAL A 136 -12.55 -11.35 11.02
C VAL A 136 -11.92 -11.92 12.28
N ALA A 137 -10.57 -11.95 12.35
CA ALA A 137 -9.88 -12.39 13.55
C ALA A 137 -10.22 -11.49 14.74
N ALA A 138 -10.39 -12.11 15.92
CA ALA A 138 -10.71 -11.39 17.14
C ALA A 138 -9.46 -10.84 17.85
N GLU A 139 -8.30 -11.45 17.59
CA GLU A 139 -7.02 -11.14 18.26
C GLU A 139 -6.03 -10.50 17.29
N PRO A 140 -5.10 -9.68 17.78
CA PRO A 140 -3.99 -9.15 17.01
C PRO A 140 -3.14 -10.23 16.34
N ILE A 141 -2.69 -9.98 15.13
CA ILE A 141 -1.84 -10.90 14.37
C ILE A 141 -0.52 -10.19 14.03
N ALA A 142 0.59 -10.73 14.53
CA ALA A 142 1.92 -10.35 14.08
C ALA A 142 2.20 -11.06 12.74
N ILE A 143 2.63 -10.30 11.74
CA ILE A 143 2.98 -10.78 10.41
C ILE A 143 4.50 -10.71 10.30
N LEU A 144 5.13 -11.86 10.17
CA LEU A 144 6.58 -11.98 10.05
C LEU A 144 7.00 -12.06 8.57
N PRO A 145 8.27 -11.81 8.24
CA PRO A 145 8.76 -11.95 6.87
C PRO A 145 8.51 -13.33 6.25
N SER A 146 8.45 -14.39 7.08
CA SER A 146 8.12 -15.76 6.65
C SER A 146 6.65 -15.95 6.25
N ASP A 147 5.75 -15.10 6.75
CA ASP A 147 4.32 -15.20 6.49
C ASP A 147 3.92 -14.44 5.21
N VAL A 148 4.84 -13.63 4.68
CA VAL A 148 4.59 -12.78 3.52
C VAL A 148 4.70 -13.60 2.24
N VAL A 149 3.61 -13.62 1.47
CA VAL A 149 3.58 -14.26 0.16
C VAL A 149 4.15 -13.30 -0.88
N VAL A 150 5.19 -13.74 -1.58
CA VAL A 150 5.83 -12.98 -2.66
C VAL A 150 5.31 -13.45 -4.00
N GLU A 151 4.75 -12.53 -4.77
CA GLU A 151 4.25 -12.74 -6.13
C GLU A 151 5.12 -11.97 -7.13
N THR A 152 5.44 -12.59 -8.26
CA THR A 152 5.99 -11.89 -9.43
C THR A 152 4.87 -11.66 -10.44
N ARG A 153 4.63 -10.41 -10.82
CA ARG A 153 3.57 -10.04 -11.75
C ARG A 153 4.11 -9.27 -12.94
N GLY A 154 3.47 -9.47 -14.12
CA GLY A 154 3.86 -8.84 -15.39
C GLY A 154 4.89 -9.66 -16.17
N ALA A 155 5.43 -9.07 -17.22
CA ALA A 155 6.50 -9.65 -18.05
C ALA A 155 7.37 -8.54 -18.64
N GLY A 156 8.60 -8.87 -19.05
CA GLY A 156 9.57 -7.91 -19.55
C GLY A 156 9.74 -6.73 -18.60
N ASN A 157 9.71 -5.52 -19.12
CA ASN A 157 9.81 -4.29 -18.34
C ASN A 157 8.51 -3.89 -17.58
N ALA A 158 7.49 -4.75 -17.56
CA ALA A 158 6.34 -4.64 -16.66
C ALA A 158 6.41 -5.64 -15.49
N THR A 159 7.54 -6.35 -15.34
CA THR A 159 7.77 -7.26 -14.22
C THR A 159 8.01 -6.46 -12.93
N ARG A 160 7.29 -6.85 -11.86
CA ARG A 160 7.45 -6.29 -10.51
C ARG A 160 7.26 -7.39 -9.47
N GLN A 161 7.81 -7.16 -8.29
CA GLN A 161 7.59 -7.99 -7.10
C GLN A 161 6.47 -7.41 -6.25
N ILE A 162 5.55 -8.25 -5.81
CA ILE A 162 4.48 -7.88 -4.88
C ILE A 162 4.64 -8.74 -3.62
N SER A 163 4.66 -8.11 -2.46
CA SER A 163 4.73 -8.77 -1.15
C SER A 163 3.41 -8.54 -0.41
N HIS A 164 2.62 -9.60 -0.25
CA HIS A 164 1.30 -9.54 0.38
C HIS A 164 1.43 -9.57 1.90
N ILE A 165 1.17 -8.44 2.56
CA ILE A 165 1.12 -8.31 4.02
C ILE A 165 -0.27 -8.71 4.53
N ILE A 166 -1.31 -8.06 3.99
CA ILE A 166 -2.71 -8.39 4.25
C ILE A 166 -3.35 -8.74 2.89
N ALA A 167 -3.26 -10.01 2.52
CA ALA A 167 -3.88 -10.54 1.30
C ALA A 167 -5.41 -10.63 1.44
N PRO A 168 -6.19 -10.80 0.37
CA PRO A 168 -7.63 -11.03 0.45
C PRO A 168 -8.04 -12.20 1.36
N SER A 169 -7.19 -13.22 1.49
CA SER A 169 -7.41 -14.39 2.35
C SER A 169 -7.09 -14.15 3.83
N PHE A 170 -6.38 -13.06 4.16
CA PHE A 170 -6.05 -12.72 5.55
C PHE A 170 -7.35 -12.34 6.31
N PRO A 171 -7.54 -12.73 7.59
CA PRO A 171 -8.79 -12.50 8.33
C PRO A 171 -8.93 -11.05 8.85
N ALA A 172 -8.65 -10.04 8.01
CA ALA A 172 -8.94 -8.63 8.28
C ALA A 172 -10.37 -8.27 7.88
N ASP A 173 -10.85 -7.10 8.30
CA ASP A 173 -12.21 -6.65 7.97
C ASP A 173 -12.29 -6.03 6.56
N ARG A 174 -11.57 -4.96 6.30
CA ARG A 174 -11.61 -4.21 5.03
C ARG A 174 -10.24 -3.99 4.41
N LEU A 175 -9.19 -3.97 5.24
CA LEU A 175 -7.84 -3.65 4.80
C LEU A 175 -7.23 -4.73 3.93
N GLU A 176 -6.61 -4.31 2.85
CA GLU A 176 -5.60 -5.04 2.10
C GLU A 176 -4.32 -4.19 2.08
N VAL A 177 -3.17 -4.82 2.32
CA VAL A 177 -1.88 -4.12 2.37
C VAL A 177 -0.85 -4.94 1.62
N VAL A 178 -0.21 -4.31 0.65
CA VAL A 178 0.85 -4.93 -0.14
C VAL A 178 2.01 -3.97 -0.33
N GLU A 179 3.20 -4.52 -0.46
CA GLU A 179 4.38 -3.78 -0.92
C GLU A 179 4.70 -4.18 -2.34
N VAL A 180 5.11 -3.19 -3.15
CA VAL A 180 5.53 -3.42 -4.52
C VAL A 180 6.92 -2.86 -4.73
N LEU A 181 7.80 -3.72 -5.23
CA LEU A 181 9.12 -3.35 -5.70
C LEU A 181 9.14 -3.40 -7.22
N THR A 182 9.44 -2.26 -7.83
CA THR A 182 9.51 -2.09 -9.28
C THR A 182 10.95 -1.83 -9.67
N PRO A 183 11.58 -2.76 -10.43
CA PRO A 183 12.94 -2.57 -10.90
C PRO A 183 13.12 -1.29 -11.69
N SER A 184 14.30 -0.70 -11.60
CA SER A 184 14.71 0.48 -12.36
C SER A 184 14.31 0.38 -13.84
N GLY A 185 13.58 1.39 -14.34
CA GLY A 185 13.09 1.46 -15.72
C GLY A 185 11.86 0.61 -16.02
N ASN A 186 11.33 -0.11 -15.04
CA ASN A 186 10.13 -0.95 -15.22
C ASN A 186 8.84 -0.18 -14.91
N TRP A 187 7.74 -0.75 -15.39
CA TRP A 187 6.38 -0.32 -15.11
C TRP A 187 5.73 -1.24 -14.09
N SER A 188 4.87 -0.67 -13.26
CA SER A 188 3.93 -1.40 -12.40
C SER A 188 2.54 -0.78 -12.45
N SER A 189 1.56 -1.44 -11.85
CA SER A 189 0.14 -1.14 -12.10
C SER A 189 -0.15 -1.05 -13.62
N TRP A 190 0.54 -1.92 -14.38
CA TRP A 190 0.49 -1.99 -15.83
C TRP A 190 -0.01 -3.36 -16.30
N PRO A 191 -0.91 -3.45 -17.35
CA PRO A 191 -1.59 -2.30 -17.97
C PRO A 191 -2.37 -1.48 -16.94
N PRO A 192 -2.70 -0.21 -17.25
CA PRO A 192 -3.48 0.64 -16.35
C PRO A 192 -4.78 -0.05 -15.96
N HIS A 193 -5.06 -0.09 -14.66
CA HIS A 193 -6.28 -0.69 -14.11
C HIS A 193 -6.96 0.28 -13.14
N LYS A 194 -8.24 0.01 -12.88
CA LYS A 194 -9.04 0.75 -11.92
C LYS A 194 -9.91 -0.20 -11.08
N HIS A 195 -10.38 0.29 -9.95
CA HIS A 195 -11.26 -0.43 -9.03
C HIS A 195 -12.19 0.59 -8.33
N ASP A 196 -13.04 1.23 -9.11
CA ASP A 196 -13.92 2.32 -8.68
C ASP A 196 -15.41 2.06 -8.97
N VAL A 197 -15.73 0.89 -9.52
CA VAL A 197 -17.11 0.43 -9.79
C VAL A 197 -17.36 -0.90 -9.08
N ASP A 198 -18.53 -1.05 -8.47
CA ASP A 198 -18.97 -2.34 -7.89
C ASP A 198 -19.63 -3.19 -8.98
N ASP A 199 -18.83 -3.95 -9.70
CA ASP A 199 -19.22 -4.84 -10.80
C ASP A 199 -18.58 -6.23 -10.64
N MET A 200 -18.87 -6.88 -9.52
CA MET A 200 -18.32 -8.20 -9.22
C MET A 200 -18.83 -9.28 -10.20
N PRO A 201 -17.98 -10.22 -10.65
CA PRO A 201 -16.62 -10.51 -10.16
C PRO A 201 -15.50 -9.71 -10.83
N ASP A 202 -15.80 -8.84 -11.78
CA ASP A 202 -14.81 -8.21 -12.65
C ASP A 202 -14.13 -6.99 -11.99
N GLU A 203 -14.86 -6.22 -11.18
CA GLU A 203 -14.31 -5.04 -10.51
C GLU A 203 -14.95 -4.83 -9.12
N ALA A 204 -14.15 -4.39 -8.15
CA ALA A 204 -14.61 -3.96 -6.84
C ALA A 204 -14.25 -2.50 -6.57
N VAL A 205 -15.00 -1.83 -5.67
CA VAL A 205 -14.64 -0.48 -5.22
C VAL A 205 -13.65 -0.58 -4.07
N LEU A 206 -12.43 -0.10 -4.30
CA LEU A 206 -11.36 -0.03 -3.30
C LEU A 206 -10.80 1.40 -3.25
N GLU A 207 -10.68 1.94 -2.06
CA GLU A 207 -9.93 3.16 -1.77
C GLU A 207 -8.46 2.80 -1.68
N GLU A 208 -7.55 3.54 -2.31
CA GLU A 208 -6.15 3.13 -2.40
C GLU A 208 -5.18 4.29 -2.22
N VAL A 209 -4.09 4.02 -1.51
CA VAL A 209 -2.94 4.91 -1.38
C VAL A 209 -1.66 4.23 -1.86
N TYR A 210 -0.75 5.04 -2.36
CA TYR A 210 0.64 4.69 -2.67
C TYR A 210 1.56 5.52 -1.79
N HIS A 211 2.41 4.88 -0.99
CA HIS A 211 3.46 5.55 -0.21
C HIS A 211 4.82 5.13 -0.75
N TYR A 212 5.60 6.08 -1.29
CA TYR A 212 6.80 5.81 -2.06
C TYR A 212 8.07 5.89 -1.23
N GLN A 213 9.03 5.00 -1.57
CA GLN A 213 10.40 5.09 -1.10
C GLN A 213 11.38 4.77 -2.24
N PHE A 214 12.59 5.33 -2.14
CA PHE A 214 13.70 5.14 -3.06
C PHE A 214 14.97 4.90 -2.26
N ARG A 215 15.96 4.19 -2.83
CA ARG A 215 17.25 3.97 -2.18
C ARG A 215 18.01 5.28 -2.04
N ARG A 216 17.88 6.17 -3.02
CA ARG A 216 18.58 7.44 -3.08
C ARG A 216 17.61 8.59 -2.87
N PRO A 217 17.97 9.60 -2.04
CA PRO A 217 17.07 10.72 -1.76
C PRO A 217 16.67 11.54 -2.99
N GLU A 218 17.55 11.60 -4.01
CA GLU A 218 17.32 12.32 -5.27
C GLU A 218 16.48 11.55 -6.28
N ALA A 219 16.30 10.25 -6.09
CA ALA A 219 15.54 9.42 -7.00
C ALA A 219 14.06 9.80 -7.02
N TRP A 220 13.42 9.51 -8.14
CA TRP A 220 12.01 9.82 -8.40
C TRP A 220 11.38 8.80 -9.34
N ALA A 221 10.07 8.83 -9.45
CA ALA A 221 9.29 7.99 -10.36
C ALA A 221 8.12 8.80 -10.94
N ILE A 222 7.39 8.18 -11.86
CA ILE A 222 6.20 8.76 -12.50
C ILE A 222 4.96 8.00 -12.05
N GLN A 223 3.96 8.72 -11.56
CA GLN A 223 2.61 8.23 -11.32
C GLN A 223 1.63 9.01 -12.21
N ARG A 224 0.71 8.30 -12.86
CA ARG A 224 -0.43 8.91 -13.55
C ARG A 224 -1.73 8.43 -12.92
N VAL A 225 -2.68 9.32 -12.74
CA VAL A 225 -4.06 8.99 -12.32
C VAL A 225 -5.01 9.63 -13.29
N TYR A 226 -5.81 8.84 -14.01
CA TYR A 226 -6.68 9.37 -15.05
C TYR A 226 -7.99 8.61 -15.16
N ARG A 227 -9.04 9.30 -15.59
CA ARG A 227 -10.31 8.69 -15.97
C ARG A 227 -10.35 8.37 -17.46
N GLN A 228 -11.19 7.44 -17.87
CA GLN A 228 -11.34 7.08 -19.28
C GLN A 228 -11.77 8.28 -20.15
N ASP A 229 -12.67 9.11 -19.64
CA ASP A 229 -13.14 10.33 -20.30
C ASP A 229 -12.17 11.52 -20.24
N ARG A 230 -11.01 11.34 -19.58
CA ARG A 230 -10.00 12.38 -19.35
C ARG A 230 -10.49 13.60 -18.57
N SER A 231 -11.63 13.53 -17.93
CA SER A 231 -12.09 14.59 -16.99
C SER A 231 -11.13 14.78 -15.80
N ARG A 232 -10.34 13.74 -15.48
CA ARG A 232 -9.12 13.83 -14.69
C ARG A 232 -8.00 13.17 -15.50
N ASP A 233 -6.87 13.86 -15.61
CA ASP A 233 -5.64 13.31 -16.20
C ASP A 233 -4.44 14.00 -15.50
N ALA A 234 -3.96 13.36 -14.43
CA ALA A 234 -2.91 13.88 -13.57
C ALA A 234 -1.65 13.04 -13.77
N LEU A 235 -0.57 13.67 -14.18
CA LEU A 235 0.76 13.07 -14.29
C LEU A 235 1.70 13.83 -13.35
N PHE A 236 2.35 13.13 -12.45
CA PHE A 236 3.28 13.76 -11.52
C PHE A 236 4.53 12.92 -11.24
N GLU A 237 5.58 13.63 -10.95
CA GLU A 237 6.77 13.10 -10.31
C GLU A 237 6.43 12.77 -8.85
N VAL A 238 6.86 11.59 -8.39
CA VAL A 238 6.79 11.18 -6.98
C VAL A 238 8.18 10.95 -6.44
N ARG A 239 8.41 11.33 -5.18
CA ARG A 239 9.70 11.28 -4.48
C ARG A 239 9.59 10.49 -3.18
N HIS A 240 10.74 10.27 -2.54
CA HIS A 240 10.81 9.57 -1.26
C HIS A 240 9.89 10.22 -0.21
N GLY A 241 9.02 9.42 0.40
CA GLY A 241 8.05 9.84 1.39
C GLY A 241 6.75 10.42 0.83
N ASP A 242 6.66 10.71 -0.49
CA ASP A 242 5.40 11.16 -1.08
C ASP A 242 4.32 10.08 -0.94
N VAL A 243 3.08 10.54 -0.84
CA VAL A 243 1.89 9.67 -0.91
C VAL A 243 1.00 10.14 -2.04
N VAL A 244 0.50 9.20 -2.84
CA VAL A 244 -0.55 9.46 -3.83
C VAL A 244 -1.82 8.76 -3.39
N ILE A 245 -2.92 9.50 -3.37
CA ILE A 245 -4.27 8.96 -3.18
C ILE A 245 -4.90 8.69 -4.54
N VAL A 246 -5.52 7.51 -4.69
CA VAL A 246 -6.23 7.11 -5.90
C VAL A 246 -7.72 7.09 -5.59
N PRO A 247 -8.43 8.21 -5.79
CA PRO A 247 -9.87 8.27 -5.50
C PRO A 247 -10.70 7.49 -6.51
N ASP A 248 -10.25 7.44 -7.76
CA ASP A 248 -10.86 6.74 -8.88
C ASP A 248 -9.92 6.71 -10.08
N GLY A 249 -10.25 5.90 -11.08
CA GLY A 249 -9.60 5.87 -12.39
C GLY A 249 -8.35 5.00 -12.44
N TYR A 250 -7.76 4.98 -13.63
CA TYR A 250 -6.55 4.21 -13.93
C TYR A 250 -5.32 4.89 -13.34
N HIS A 251 -4.37 4.08 -12.79
CA HIS A 251 -3.27 4.62 -12.01
C HIS A 251 -1.92 3.91 -12.24
N PRO A 252 -1.41 3.87 -13.50
CA PRO A 252 -0.13 3.25 -13.81
C PRO A 252 1.04 4.02 -13.19
N PHE A 253 2.13 3.27 -12.92
CA PHE A 253 3.35 3.76 -12.31
C PHE A 253 4.56 3.33 -13.14
N SER A 254 5.62 4.17 -13.18
CA SER A 254 6.89 3.83 -13.82
C SER A 254 8.08 4.28 -12.97
N ALA A 255 8.95 3.33 -12.63
CA ALA A 255 10.25 3.63 -12.04
C ALA A 255 11.17 4.29 -13.07
N THR A 256 11.90 5.34 -12.68
CA THR A 256 12.91 5.93 -13.55
C THR A 256 14.14 5.04 -13.68
N HIS A 257 14.92 5.24 -14.75
CA HIS A 257 16.16 4.53 -14.90
C HIS A 257 17.19 4.97 -13.84
N GLY A 258 17.85 4.01 -13.18
CA GLY A 258 18.96 4.24 -12.25
C GLY A 258 18.67 3.85 -10.82
N ASP A 259 17.41 3.80 -10.39
CA ASP A 259 17.02 3.36 -9.04
C ASP A 259 15.76 2.50 -9.06
N ASP A 260 15.71 1.49 -8.18
CA ASP A 260 14.50 0.70 -7.97
C ASP A 260 13.51 1.52 -7.15
N ALA A 261 12.24 1.37 -7.48
CA ALA A 261 11.17 2.05 -6.75
C ALA A 261 10.40 1.08 -5.86
N TYR A 262 10.08 1.56 -4.67
CA TYR A 262 9.18 0.91 -3.73
C TYR A 262 7.94 1.75 -3.54
N TYR A 263 6.81 1.09 -3.39
CA TYR A 263 5.64 1.69 -2.77
C TYR A 263 4.87 0.68 -1.91
N LEU A 264 4.31 1.19 -0.82
CA LEU A 264 3.31 0.50 -0.03
C LEU A 264 1.93 0.90 -0.56
N ASN A 265 1.12 -0.09 -0.93
CA ASN A 265 -0.30 0.11 -1.14
C ASN A 265 -1.07 -0.28 0.12
N ALA A 266 -1.96 0.58 0.56
CA ALA A 266 -3.03 0.23 1.48
C ALA A 266 -4.35 0.47 0.77
N LEU A 267 -5.22 -0.54 0.81
CA LEU A 267 -6.54 -0.49 0.20
C LEU A 267 -7.61 -0.79 1.24
N ALA A 268 -8.80 -0.23 1.04
CA ALA A 268 -9.96 -0.56 1.86
C ALA A 268 -11.25 -0.47 1.06
N GLY A 269 -12.16 -1.44 1.26
CA GLY A 269 -13.46 -1.47 0.61
C GLY A 269 -14.48 -2.35 1.31
N ASP A 270 -15.69 -2.39 0.79
CA ASP A 270 -16.72 -3.30 1.28
C ASP A 270 -16.43 -4.76 0.94
N ARG A 271 -15.59 -4.99 -0.07
CA ARG A 271 -15.15 -6.32 -0.48
C ARG A 271 -13.63 -6.39 -0.39
N ARG A 272 -13.13 -7.54 0.07
CA ARG A 272 -11.68 -7.84 0.07
C ARG A 272 -11.37 -8.70 -1.13
N THR A 273 -10.87 -8.04 -2.17
CA THR A 273 -10.53 -8.66 -3.45
C THR A 273 -9.69 -7.70 -4.27
N MET A 274 -8.80 -8.25 -5.09
CA MET A 274 -7.99 -7.48 -6.04
C MET A 274 -8.67 -7.40 -7.44
N ALA A 275 -10.01 -7.55 -7.51
CA ALA A 275 -10.76 -7.44 -8.76
C ALA A 275 -10.67 -6.00 -9.30
N CYS A 276 -10.23 -5.87 -10.54
CA CYS A 276 -9.99 -4.60 -11.20
C CYS A 276 -10.24 -4.69 -12.71
N SER A 277 -10.72 -3.61 -13.31
CA SER A 277 -10.88 -3.47 -14.75
C SER A 277 -9.67 -2.78 -15.36
N PHE A 278 -9.26 -3.22 -16.55
CA PHE A 278 -8.14 -2.63 -17.28
C PHE A 278 -8.61 -1.56 -18.26
N ASP A 279 -7.74 -0.60 -18.57
CA ASP A 279 -7.99 0.39 -19.62
C ASP A 279 -8.17 -0.34 -20.95
N PRO A 280 -9.36 -0.25 -21.59
CA PRO A 280 -9.66 -0.98 -22.83
C PRO A 280 -8.74 -0.61 -23.98
N ASP A 281 -8.15 0.58 -23.98
CA ASP A 281 -7.21 1.01 -25.01
C ASP A 281 -5.85 0.30 -24.85
N LEU A 282 -5.53 -0.24 -23.67
CA LEU A 282 -4.22 -0.81 -23.32
C LEU A 282 -4.27 -2.27 -22.83
N ASP A 283 -5.44 -2.87 -22.64
CA ASP A 283 -5.56 -4.24 -22.15
C ASP A 283 -4.92 -5.28 -23.09
N TRP A 284 -4.87 -4.98 -24.40
CA TRP A 284 -4.19 -5.81 -25.39
C TRP A 284 -2.73 -6.12 -25.04
N VAL A 285 -2.07 -5.28 -24.22
CA VAL A 285 -0.67 -5.49 -23.79
C VAL A 285 -0.52 -6.83 -23.04
N ARG A 286 -1.53 -7.25 -22.28
CA ARG A 286 -1.50 -8.51 -21.53
C ARG A 286 -1.31 -9.73 -22.45
N ALA A 287 -1.90 -9.68 -23.64
CA ALA A 287 -1.76 -10.74 -24.63
C ALA A 287 -0.31 -10.86 -25.14
N THR A 288 0.47 -9.78 -25.09
CA THR A 288 1.89 -9.79 -25.53
C THR A 288 2.81 -10.48 -24.53
N TRP A 289 2.37 -10.73 -23.32
CA TRP A 289 3.20 -11.34 -22.26
C TRP A 289 3.36 -12.85 -22.42
N ALA A 290 2.52 -13.50 -23.22
CA ALA A 290 2.66 -14.93 -23.49
C ALA A 290 4.02 -15.24 -24.12
N GLY A 291 4.85 -16.00 -23.40
CA GLY A 291 6.22 -16.34 -23.82
C GLY A 291 7.28 -15.25 -23.60
N MET A 292 6.90 -14.08 -23.07
CA MET A 292 7.87 -13.06 -22.70
C MET A 292 8.54 -13.41 -21.37
N ALA A 293 9.87 -13.32 -21.30
CA ALA A 293 10.62 -13.59 -20.08
C ALA A 293 10.30 -12.53 -19.00
N LEU A 294 10.37 -12.95 -17.75
CA LEU A 294 10.37 -12.05 -16.61
C LEU A 294 11.67 -11.26 -16.56
N ASP A 295 11.66 -10.10 -15.90
CA ASP A 295 12.88 -9.36 -15.62
C ASP A 295 13.78 -10.21 -14.69
N PRO A 296 15.03 -10.49 -15.08
CA PRO A 296 15.92 -11.38 -14.32
C PRO A 296 16.35 -10.80 -12.96
N ARG A 297 16.10 -9.52 -12.70
CA ARG A 297 16.37 -8.89 -11.40
C ARG A 297 15.36 -9.28 -10.31
N ILE A 298 14.20 -9.81 -10.69
CA ILE A 298 13.16 -10.24 -9.74
C ILE A 298 13.45 -11.66 -9.22
N PRO A 299 13.34 -11.92 -7.92
CA PRO A 299 12.89 -11.01 -6.87
C PRO A 299 14.01 -10.04 -6.43
N LEU A 300 13.66 -8.76 -6.24
CA LEU A 300 14.57 -7.74 -5.69
C LEU A 300 14.86 -8.00 -4.20
N VAL A 301 13.86 -8.48 -3.48
CA VAL A 301 13.97 -8.94 -2.09
C VAL A 301 13.48 -10.38 -2.03
N PRO A 302 14.37 -11.36 -1.94
CA PRO A 302 13.98 -12.77 -1.93
C PRO A 302 13.28 -13.18 -0.63
N PRO A 303 12.35 -14.14 -0.69
CA PRO A 303 11.81 -14.76 0.52
C PRO A 303 12.94 -15.35 1.38
N ARG A 304 12.81 -15.22 2.71
CA ARG A 304 13.74 -15.90 3.62
C ARG A 304 13.56 -17.41 3.45
N ARG A 305 14.63 -18.11 3.10
CA ARG A 305 14.63 -19.58 3.14
C ARG A 305 14.58 -20.00 4.61
N GLU A 306 13.64 -20.84 4.95
CA GLU A 306 13.67 -21.55 6.23
C GLU A 306 15.04 -22.27 6.34
N ARG A 307 15.73 -22.06 7.46
CA ARG A 307 16.98 -22.75 7.77
C ARG A 307 16.68 -24.05 8.47
#